data_175ec66c54f9c2f607aa52a0e4ab4ad7
#
_entry.id   175ec66c54f9c2f607aa52a0e4ab4ad7
#
_cell.length_a   1.000
_cell.length_b   1.000
_cell.length_c   1.000
_cell.angle_alpha   90.00
_cell.angle_beta   90.00
_cell.angle_gamma   90.00
#
_symmetry.space_group_name_H-M   'P 1'
#
loop_
_entity.id
_entity.type
_entity.pdbx_description
1 polymer ?
#
loop_
_entity_poly.entity_id
_entity_poly.type
_entity_poly.pdbx_seq_one_letter_code
_entity_poly.pdbx_strand_id
1 'polypeptide(L)'
;HAGGAILLRSPELFLERQGLRLESRPMKGTAPRHTDPAALAASEKDRAENVMIVDLIRNDMGRLAPPGGVRVEDLCRIEAYPTVWQMTSRVVAEPVDASLPEIFRALFPCGSITGAPKIRAMEIIRELEERPRGLYCGALGWIRPGGDFRFSVPIRTLLVDETGATRLNVGSGVVFDSRPQGEWD
;
A
#
# COMPACT_ATOMS: atom_id res chain seq x y z
N HIS A 1 -11.50 21.30 -9.09
CA HIS A 1 -11.06 22.44 -8.28
C HIS A 1 -10.32 23.40 -9.16
N ALA A 2 -10.62 24.70 -9.04
CA ALA A 2 -9.93 25.73 -9.81
C ALA A 2 -8.42 25.66 -9.50
N GLY A 3 -7.62 25.28 -10.46
CA GLY A 3 -6.22 25.57 -10.56
C GLY A 3 -5.21 24.52 -10.12
N GLY A 4 -5.55 23.47 -9.38
CA GLY A 4 -4.56 22.47 -8.95
C GLY A 4 -4.65 21.11 -9.69
N ALA A 5 -3.57 20.31 -9.66
CA ALA A 5 -3.54 18.97 -10.27
C ALA A 5 -2.90 17.93 -9.34
N ILE A 6 -3.36 16.68 -9.48
CA ILE A 6 -2.77 15.51 -8.84
C ILE A 6 -2.32 14.56 -9.94
N LEU A 7 -1.02 14.27 -9.98
CA LEU A 7 -0.42 13.34 -10.94
C LEU A 7 -0.02 12.07 -10.19
N LEU A 8 -0.91 11.09 -10.17
CA LEU A 8 -0.71 9.81 -9.48
C LEU A 8 -0.05 8.79 -10.40
N ARG A 9 1.09 8.24 -9.98
CA ARG A 9 1.76 7.10 -10.61
C ARG A 9 2.05 5.98 -9.61
N SER A 10 1.12 5.76 -8.69
CA SER A 10 1.27 4.70 -7.69
C SER A 10 1.16 3.31 -8.33
N PRO A 11 2.08 2.39 -8.02
CA PRO A 11 1.96 1.00 -8.41
C PRO A 11 1.12 0.18 -7.43
N GLU A 12 0.84 0.72 -6.22
CA GLU A 12 0.27 -0.06 -5.13
C GLU A 12 -1.25 0.07 -5.06
N LEU A 13 -1.93 -1.08 -5.15
CA LEU A 13 -3.36 -1.19 -4.91
C LEU A 13 -3.63 -1.26 -3.41
N PHE A 14 -4.26 -0.20 -2.88
CA PHE A 14 -4.73 -0.23 -1.50
C PHE A 14 -5.93 -1.17 -1.36
N LEU A 15 -7.02 -0.88 -2.05
CA LEU A 15 -8.26 -1.67 -1.99
C LEU A 15 -8.98 -1.65 -3.33
N GLU A 16 -9.54 -2.80 -3.71
CA GLU A 16 -10.51 -2.94 -4.78
C GLU A 16 -11.69 -3.76 -4.28
N ARG A 17 -12.90 -3.28 -4.55
CA ARG A 17 -14.15 -4.01 -4.29
C ARG A 17 -14.85 -4.31 -5.60
N GLN A 18 -15.25 -5.56 -5.77
CA GLN A 18 -16.12 -6.03 -6.85
C GLN A 18 -17.22 -6.92 -6.21
N GLY A 19 -18.43 -6.38 -6.13
CA GLY A 19 -19.52 -7.02 -5.40
C GLY A 19 -19.19 -7.21 -3.92
N LEU A 20 -19.13 -8.45 -3.46
CA LEU A 20 -18.76 -8.83 -2.08
C LEU A 20 -17.28 -9.20 -1.91
N ARG A 21 -16.49 -9.15 -2.99
CA ARG A 21 -15.06 -9.44 -2.94
C ARG A 21 -14.28 -8.16 -2.70
N LEU A 22 -13.46 -8.15 -1.66
CA LEU A 22 -12.51 -7.08 -1.33
C LEU A 22 -11.09 -7.60 -1.50
N GLU A 23 -10.24 -6.84 -2.20
CA GLU A 23 -8.87 -7.22 -2.52
C GLU A 23 -7.89 -6.10 -2.16
N SER A 24 -6.70 -6.48 -1.69
CA SER A 24 -5.54 -5.60 -1.52
C SER A 24 -4.29 -6.27 -2.10
N ARG A 25 -3.40 -5.47 -2.71
CA ARG A 25 -2.16 -5.98 -3.29
C ARG A 25 -0.95 -5.22 -2.74
N PRO A 26 -0.46 -5.63 -1.56
CA PRO A 26 0.78 -5.08 -1.05
C PRO A 26 1.97 -5.46 -1.93
N MET A 27 2.95 -4.56 -1.99
CA MET A 27 4.19 -4.80 -2.71
C MET A 27 5.39 -4.41 -1.85
N LYS A 28 6.38 -5.31 -1.77
CA LYS A 28 7.66 -5.12 -1.10
C LYS A 28 8.73 -5.85 -1.91
N GLY A 29 9.90 -5.26 -2.01
CA GLY A 29 10.99 -5.80 -2.82
C GLY A 29 10.88 -5.39 -4.29
N THR A 30 11.90 -4.68 -4.75
CA THR A 30 12.03 -4.19 -6.12
C THR A 30 13.46 -4.46 -6.61
N ALA A 31 13.60 -4.96 -7.82
CA ALA A 31 14.90 -5.14 -8.46
C ALA A 31 14.88 -4.59 -9.89
N PRO A 32 16.01 -4.09 -10.42
CA PRO A 32 16.09 -3.63 -11.80
C PRO A 32 15.73 -4.75 -12.79
N ARG A 33 15.05 -4.41 -13.88
CA ARG A 33 14.57 -5.39 -14.87
C ARG A 33 15.69 -6.21 -15.55
N HIS A 34 16.91 -5.68 -15.58
CA HIS A 34 18.07 -6.36 -16.15
C HIS A 34 18.73 -7.38 -15.19
N THR A 35 18.31 -7.45 -13.93
CA THR A 35 18.81 -8.44 -12.97
C THR A 35 18.00 -9.73 -13.01
N ASP A 36 18.54 -10.79 -12.41
CA ASP A 36 17.84 -12.08 -12.30
C ASP A 36 16.67 -11.98 -11.31
N PRO A 37 15.43 -12.25 -11.73
CA PRO A 37 14.27 -12.26 -10.83
C PRO A 37 14.37 -13.32 -9.72
N ALA A 38 15.14 -14.39 -9.91
CA ALA A 38 15.35 -15.41 -8.90
C ALA A 38 16.08 -14.85 -7.67
N ALA A 39 16.96 -13.86 -7.85
CA ALA A 39 17.62 -13.18 -6.73
C ALA A 39 16.62 -12.45 -5.84
N LEU A 40 15.64 -11.74 -6.44
CA LEU A 40 14.57 -11.08 -5.69
C LEU A 40 13.66 -12.11 -5.00
N ALA A 41 13.30 -13.19 -5.70
CA ALA A 41 12.48 -14.27 -5.14
C ALA A 41 13.15 -14.96 -3.94
N ALA A 42 14.48 -15.05 -3.93
CA ALA A 42 15.29 -15.65 -2.86
C ALA A 42 15.62 -14.66 -1.72
N SER A 43 15.34 -13.37 -1.87
CA SER A 43 15.63 -12.36 -0.84
C SER A 43 14.82 -12.62 0.43
N GLU A 44 15.48 -13.07 1.50
CA GLU A 44 14.84 -13.31 2.79
C GLU A 44 14.27 -12.03 3.39
N LYS A 45 14.99 -10.90 3.26
CA LYS A 45 14.53 -9.58 3.72
C LYS A 45 13.24 -9.18 3.05
N ASP A 46 13.19 -9.15 1.71
CA ASP A 46 12.02 -8.70 0.97
C ASP A 46 10.80 -9.61 1.20
N ARG A 47 11.05 -10.92 1.32
CA ARG A 47 10.01 -11.89 1.65
C ARG A 47 9.46 -11.66 3.06
N ALA A 48 10.32 -11.46 4.06
CA ALA A 48 9.90 -11.20 5.43
C ALA A 48 9.07 -9.91 5.55
N GLU A 49 9.51 -8.83 4.91
CA GLU A 49 8.76 -7.58 4.84
C GLU A 49 7.40 -7.76 4.15
N ASN A 50 7.35 -8.50 3.03
CA ASN A 50 6.12 -8.76 2.32
C ASN A 50 5.14 -9.57 3.16
N VAL A 51 5.59 -10.66 3.79
CA VAL A 51 4.79 -11.52 4.66
C VAL A 51 4.25 -10.75 5.86
N MET A 52 5.07 -9.89 6.49
CA MET A 52 4.63 -9.05 7.61
C MET A 52 3.46 -8.13 7.21
N ILE A 53 3.53 -7.52 6.04
CA ILE A 53 2.45 -6.64 5.55
C ILE A 53 1.22 -7.45 5.14
N VAL A 54 1.39 -8.62 4.53
CA VAL A 54 0.30 -9.55 4.23
C VAL A 54 -0.45 -9.94 5.49
N ASP A 55 0.26 -10.28 6.56
CA ASP A 55 -0.35 -10.64 7.85
C ASP A 55 -1.12 -9.47 8.47
N LEU A 56 -0.57 -8.25 8.41
CA LEU A 56 -1.25 -7.05 8.87
C LEU A 56 -2.56 -6.82 8.12
N ILE A 57 -2.53 -6.93 6.78
CA ILE A 57 -3.72 -6.76 5.93
C ILE A 57 -4.74 -7.88 6.18
N ARG A 58 -4.30 -9.13 6.35
CA ARG A 58 -5.18 -10.25 6.70
C ARG A 58 -5.91 -9.99 8.02
N ASN A 59 -5.18 -9.54 9.04
CA ASN A 59 -5.78 -9.18 10.32
C ASN A 59 -6.82 -8.07 10.18
N ASP A 60 -6.51 -7.02 9.42
CA ASP A 60 -7.43 -5.90 9.20
C ASP A 60 -8.67 -6.34 8.41
N MET A 61 -8.53 -7.13 7.35
CA MET A 61 -9.62 -7.69 6.57
C MET A 61 -10.47 -8.71 7.35
N GLY A 62 -9.85 -9.41 8.30
CA GLY A 62 -10.55 -10.34 9.18
C GLY A 62 -11.61 -9.71 10.09
N ARG A 63 -11.60 -8.39 10.22
CA ARG A 63 -12.65 -7.63 10.91
C ARG A 63 -13.92 -7.44 10.09
N LEU A 64 -13.84 -7.69 8.78
CA LEU A 64 -14.91 -7.42 7.82
C LEU A 64 -15.51 -8.69 7.22
N ALA A 65 -14.76 -9.78 7.19
CA ALA A 65 -15.17 -11.05 6.63
C ALA A 65 -15.45 -12.08 7.73
N PRO A 66 -16.32 -13.08 7.50
CA PRO A 66 -16.54 -14.17 8.43
C PRO A 66 -15.27 -15.03 8.58
N PRO A 67 -15.17 -15.85 9.65
CA PRO A 67 -14.09 -16.81 9.81
C PRO A 67 -13.89 -17.67 8.56
N GLY A 68 -12.64 -17.76 8.07
CA GLY A 68 -12.31 -18.45 6.82
C GLY A 68 -12.55 -17.63 5.55
N GLY A 69 -13.14 -16.44 5.64
CA GLY A 69 -13.42 -15.58 4.49
C GLY A 69 -12.19 -14.78 3.99
N VAL A 70 -11.07 -14.79 4.72
CA VAL A 70 -9.84 -14.14 4.26
C VAL A 70 -8.83 -15.17 3.79
N ARG A 71 -8.30 -14.97 2.59
CA ARG A 71 -7.29 -15.83 1.98
C ARG A 71 -6.18 -15.04 1.34
N VAL A 72 -4.99 -15.63 1.23
CA VAL A 72 -3.86 -15.09 0.48
C VAL A 72 -3.77 -15.83 -0.84
N GLU A 73 -3.87 -15.10 -1.92
CA GLU A 73 -3.59 -15.56 -3.27
C GLU A 73 -2.24 -14.98 -3.68
N ASP A 74 -1.41 -15.67 -4.44
CA ASP A 74 -0.13 -15.14 -4.97
C ASP A 74 0.81 -14.53 -3.86
N LEU A 75 1.22 -15.32 -2.88
CA LEU A 75 2.17 -14.86 -1.86
C LEU A 75 3.59 -14.70 -2.44
N CYS A 76 4.19 -13.51 -2.29
CA CYS A 76 5.55 -13.17 -2.75
C CYS A 76 5.79 -13.47 -4.25
N ARG A 77 4.80 -13.23 -5.09
CA ARG A 77 4.90 -13.40 -6.54
C ARG A 77 5.80 -12.33 -7.14
N ILE A 78 6.69 -12.73 -8.05
CA ILE A 78 7.52 -11.79 -8.81
C ILE A 78 6.78 -11.40 -10.09
N GLU A 79 6.51 -10.12 -10.25
CA GLU A 79 5.86 -9.54 -11.41
C GLU A 79 6.84 -8.73 -12.26
N ALA A 80 6.72 -8.85 -13.57
CA ALA A 80 7.53 -8.15 -14.55
C ALA A 80 6.88 -6.81 -14.92
N TYR A 81 7.56 -5.71 -14.64
CA TYR A 81 7.23 -4.38 -15.15
C TYR A 81 8.26 -3.93 -16.19
N PRO A 82 8.00 -2.92 -17.00
CA PRO A 82 8.93 -2.52 -18.05
C PRO A 82 10.36 -2.25 -17.58
N THR A 83 10.53 -1.68 -16.39
CA THR A 83 11.84 -1.25 -15.86
C THR A 83 12.30 -2.01 -14.62
N VAL A 84 11.39 -2.72 -13.95
CA VAL A 84 11.67 -3.39 -12.68
C VAL A 84 10.99 -4.76 -12.58
N TRP A 85 11.56 -5.61 -11.73
CA TRP A 85 10.88 -6.73 -11.08
C TRP A 85 10.28 -6.24 -9.76
N GLN A 86 9.09 -6.68 -9.45
CA GLN A 86 8.39 -6.30 -8.23
C GLN A 86 7.85 -7.54 -7.53
N MET A 87 8.11 -7.68 -6.22
CA MET A 87 7.48 -8.70 -5.40
C MET A 87 6.13 -8.21 -4.89
N THR A 88 5.07 -8.94 -5.21
CA THR A 88 3.68 -8.62 -4.84
C THR A 88 3.02 -9.78 -4.13
N SER A 89 2.01 -9.47 -3.34
CA SER A 89 1.09 -10.46 -2.78
C SER A 89 -0.34 -10.01 -2.99
N ARG A 90 -1.29 -10.94 -2.88
CA ARG A 90 -2.71 -10.66 -3.01
C ARG A 90 -3.46 -11.19 -1.80
N VAL A 91 -4.13 -10.31 -1.09
CA VAL A 91 -5.00 -10.66 0.03
C VAL A 91 -6.43 -10.37 -0.36
N VAL A 92 -7.30 -11.36 -0.17
CA VAL A 92 -8.71 -11.30 -0.55
C VAL A 92 -9.58 -11.62 0.65
N ALA A 93 -10.62 -10.84 0.84
CA ALA A 93 -11.69 -11.09 1.79
C ALA A 93 -13.03 -11.23 1.06
N GLU A 94 -13.77 -12.32 1.34
CA GLU A 94 -15.05 -12.62 0.69
C GLU A 94 -15.85 -13.66 1.53
N PRO A 95 -17.15 -13.44 1.78
CA PRO A 95 -17.90 -12.23 1.44
C PRO A 95 -17.61 -11.07 2.39
N VAL A 96 -17.61 -9.85 1.87
CA VAL A 96 -17.56 -8.61 2.65
C VAL A 96 -18.81 -7.80 2.35
N ASP A 97 -19.77 -7.83 3.29
CA ASP A 97 -21.00 -7.03 3.24
C ASP A 97 -20.88 -5.85 4.22
N ALA A 98 -19.95 -4.96 3.92
CA ALA A 98 -19.68 -3.77 4.72
C ALA A 98 -19.75 -2.51 3.84
N SER A 99 -20.18 -1.42 4.43
CA SER A 99 -20.20 -0.11 3.77
C SER A 99 -18.77 0.43 3.57
N LEU A 100 -18.61 1.36 2.64
CA LEU A 100 -17.31 2.00 2.40
C LEU A 100 -16.70 2.65 3.66
N PRO A 101 -17.46 3.37 4.52
CA PRO A 101 -16.92 3.89 5.77
C PRO A 101 -16.44 2.82 6.76
N GLU A 102 -17.12 1.66 6.83
CA GLU A 102 -16.70 0.55 7.68
C GLU A 102 -15.42 -0.09 7.17
N ILE A 103 -15.31 -0.29 5.84
CA ILE A 103 -14.09 -0.79 5.19
C ILE A 103 -12.91 0.16 5.46
N PHE A 104 -13.10 1.46 5.30
CA PHE A 104 -12.03 2.44 5.59
C PHE A 104 -11.67 2.48 7.07
N ARG A 105 -12.65 2.38 7.97
CA ARG A 105 -12.37 2.35 9.43
C ARG A 105 -11.54 1.13 9.83
N ALA A 106 -11.72 0.00 9.17
CA ALA A 106 -10.98 -1.23 9.44
C ALA A 106 -9.56 -1.22 8.84
N LEU A 107 -9.40 -0.67 7.64
CA LEU A 107 -8.20 -0.87 6.83
C LEU A 107 -7.32 0.37 6.68
N PHE A 108 -7.89 1.59 6.77
CA PHE A 108 -7.15 2.82 6.61
C PHE A 108 -6.48 3.29 7.93
N PRO A 109 -5.26 3.83 7.84
CA PRO A 109 -4.40 3.91 6.68
C PRO A 109 -3.81 2.55 6.30
N CYS A 110 -3.32 2.45 5.05
CA CYS A 110 -2.73 1.20 4.53
C CYS A 110 -1.57 0.72 5.41
N GLY A 111 -1.53 -0.58 5.69
CA GLY A 111 -0.48 -1.18 6.53
C GLY A 111 0.92 -1.04 5.93
N SER A 112 1.05 -1.07 4.61
CA SER A 112 2.33 -1.01 3.89
C SER A 112 3.06 0.33 4.04
N ILE A 113 2.31 1.41 4.37
CA ILE A 113 2.87 2.76 4.53
C ILE A 113 2.85 3.27 5.98
N THR A 114 2.41 2.42 6.91
CA THR A 114 2.45 2.69 8.35
C THR A 114 3.45 1.79 9.04
N GLY A 115 3.12 0.54 9.24
CA GLY A 115 3.96 -0.45 9.93
C GLY A 115 3.15 -1.36 10.84
N ALA A 116 3.84 -2.31 11.46
CA ALA A 116 3.27 -3.25 12.43
C ALA A 116 3.99 -3.14 13.78
N PRO A 117 3.27 -3.00 14.90
CA PRO A 117 1.82 -2.82 15.07
C PRO A 117 1.34 -1.45 14.57
N LYS A 118 0.22 -1.42 13.80
CA LYS A 118 -0.23 -0.22 13.07
C LYS A 118 -0.42 1.01 13.96
N ILE A 119 -1.11 0.87 15.10
CA ILE A 119 -1.39 2.00 16.00
C ILE A 119 -0.08 2.61 16.51
N ARG A 120 0.85 1.77 16.99
CA ARG A 120 2.13 2.26 17.49
C ARG A 120 2.98 2.93 16.40
N ALA A 121 3.00 2.35 15.20
CA ALA A 121 3.69 2.95 14.05
C ALA A 121 3.11 4.33 13.71
N MET A 122 1.78 4.48 13.72
CA MET A 122 1.12 5.78 13.48
C MET A 122 1.45 6.82 14.57
N GLU A 123 1.55 6.41 15.85
CA GLU A 123 1.98 7.30 16.93
C GLU A 123 3.41 7.80 16.69
N ILE A 124 4.34 6.90 16.36
CA ILE A 124 5.74 7.24 16.08
C ILE A 124 5.84 8.18 14.87
N ILE A 125 5.11 7.89 13.79
CA ILE A 125 5.04 8.76 12.61
C ILE A 125 4.60 10.17 13.01
N ARG A 126 3.56 10.27 13.84
CA ARG A 126 3.05 11.55 14.32
C ARG A 126 4.06 12.30 15.22
N GLU A 127 4.86 11.57 16.01
CA GLU A 127 5.89 12.13 16.87
C GLU A 127 7.08 12.67 16.07
N LEU A 128 7.46 11.99 14.97
CA LEU A 128 8.67 12.27 14.21
C LEU A 128 8.46 13.17 12.99
N GLU A 129 7.30 13.11 12.35
CA GLU A 129 7.02 13.92 11.18
C GLU A 129 6.46 15.28 11.56
N GLU A 130 7.20 16.34 11.20
CA GLU A 130 6.84 17.73 11.54
C GLU A 130 5.58 18.23 10.80
N ARG A 131 5.22 17.56 9.69
CA ARG A 131 4.12 18.01 8.81
C ARG A 131 3.16 16.88 8.49
N PRO A 132 1.85 17.18 8.38
CA PRO A 132 0.89 16.20 7.90
C PRO A 132 1.25 15.70 6.50
N ARG A 133 1.12 14.40 6.28
CA ARG A 133 1.34 13.75 4.98
C ARG A 133 0.35 14.22 3.91
N GLY A 134 -0.84 14.69 4.31
CA GLY A 134 -1.89 15.08 3.37
C GLY A 134 -2.37 13.92 2.52
N LEU A 135 -2.32 14.07 1.20
CA LEU A 135 -2.66 12.98 0.26
C LEU A 135 -1.60 11.88 0.24
N TYR A 136 -0.34 12.21 0.48
CA TYR A 136 0.76 11.22 0.52
C TYR A 136 0.46 10.12 1.53
N CYS A 137 0.58 8.85 1.11
CA CYS A 137 0.22 7.69 1.93
C CYS A 137 -1.27 7.63 2.34
N GLY A 138 -2.14 8.37 1.67
CA GLY A 138 -3.60 8.32 1.87
C GLY A 138 -4.28 7.26 0.99
N ALA A 139 -5.38 7.66 0.35
CA ALA A 139 -6.09 6.84 -0.64
C ALA A 139 -6.65 7.74 -1.75
N LEU A 140 -6.39 7.38 -2.99
CA LEU A 140 -6.95 8.06 -4.17
C LEU A 140 -7.50 7.02 -5.15
N GLY A 141 -8.72 7.24 -5.60
CA GLY A 141 -9.37 6.27 -6.47
C GLY A 141 -10.72 6.72 -6.98
N TRP A 142 -11.55 5.76 -7.33
CA TRP A 142 -12.90 5.97 -7.86
C TRP A 142 -13.91 5.03 -7.22
N ILE A 143 -15.18 5.45 -7.23
CA ILE A 143 -16.32 4.67 -6.77
C ILE A 143 -17.35 4.67 -7.92
N ARG A 144 -17.90 3.50 -8.23
CA ARG A 144 -18.99 3.35 -9.22
C ARG A 144 -20.36 3.44 -8.56
N PRO A 145 -21.43 3.76 -9.29
CA PRO A 145 -22.82 3.75 -8.77
C PRO A 145 -23.16 2.36 -8.34
N GLY A 146 -22.83 1.37 -8.27
CA GLY A 146 -23.12 0.04 -7.72
C GLY A 146 -22.36 -0.29 -6.44
N GLY A 147 -21.49 0.64 -6.00
CA GLY A 147 -20.70 0.44 -4.79
C GLY A 147 -19.33 -0.23 -5.01
N ASP A 148 -19.02 -0.66 -6.22
CA ASP A 148 -17.67 -1.09 -6.59
C ASP A 148 -16.71 0.10 -6.54
N PHE A 149 -15.48 -0.13 -6.10
CA PHE A 149 -14.47 0.92 -6.01
C PHE A 149 -13.06 0.38 -6.19
N ARG A 150 -12.13 1.29 -6.50
CA ARG A 150 -10.70 1.00 -6.51
C ARG A 150 -9.93 2.20 -5.99
N PHE A 151 -9.06 1.98 -5.01
CA PHE A 151 -8.18 2.98 -4.41
C PHE A 151 -6.73 2.51 -4.48
N SER A 152 -5.85 3.41 -4.87
CA SER A 152 -4.39 3.24 -4.79
C SER A 152 -3.84 3.99 -3.57
N VAL A 153 -2.70 3.55 -3.07
CA VAL A 153 -1.91 4.30 -2.09
C VAL A 153 -1.19 5.44 -2.84
N PRO A 154 -1.41 6.73 -2.53
CA PRO A 154 -0.74 7.84 -3.20
C PRO A 154 0.72 7.98 -2.76
N ILE A 155 1.57 7.12 -3.31
CA ILE A 155 3.03 7.23 -3.36
C ILE A 155 3.43 7.57 -4.80
N ARG A 156 4.64 8.09 -5.05
CA ARG A 156 5.08 8.53 -6.38
C ARG A 156 4.04 9.48 -7.03
N THR A 157 3.57 10.45 -6.24
CA THR A 157 2.46 11.35 -6.59
C THR A 157 2.90 12.79 -6.48
N LEU A 158 2.73 13.54 -7.56
CA LEU A 158 2.96 14.97 -7.59
C LEU A 158 1.67 15.73 -7.28
N LEU A 159 1.76 16.70 -6.41
CA LEU A 159 0.71 17.66 -6.15
C LEU A 159 1.13 19.00 -6.75
N VAL A 160 0.31 19.55 -7.62
CA VAL A 160 0.50 20.88 -8.20
C VAL A 160 -0.59 21.77 -7.62
N ASP A 161 -0.22 22.88 -7.01
CA ASP A 161 -1.19 23.85 -6.48
C ASP A 161 -1.64 24.87 -7.54
N GLU A 162 -2.50 25.80 -7.14
CA GLU A 162 -3.06 26.83 -8.03
C GLU A 162 -1.98 27.79 -8.59
N THR A 163 -0.85 27.92 -7.93
CA THR A 163 0.28 28.76 -8.37
C THR A 163 1.23 28.03 -9.31
N GLY A 164 1.03 26.72 -9.50
CA GLY A 164 1.94 25.84 -10.23
C GLY A 164 3.09 25.31 -9.37
N ALA A 165 3.14 25.62 -8.08
CA ALA A 165 4.12 25.03 -7.17
C ALA A 165 3.85 23.53 -7.01
N THR A 166 4.91 22.73 -7.09
CA THR A 166 4.84 21.29 -7.15
C THR A 166 5.45 20.67 -5.89
N ARG A 167 4.73 19.71 -5.29
CA ARG A 167 5.21 18.94 -4.15
C ARG A 167 5.26 17.45 -4.49
N LEU A 168 6.41 16.84 -4.21
CA LEU A 168 6.59 15.38 -4.19
C LEU A 168 7.02 14.96 -2.79
N ASN A 169 6.26 14.06 -2.17
CA ASN A 169 6.68 13.44 -0.92
C ASN A 169 7.30 12.08 -1.25
N VAL A 170 8.40 11.76 -0.58
CA VAL A 170 9.12 10.50 -0.71
C VAL A 170 9.36 9.89 0.67
N GLY A 171 9.65 8.61 0.73
CA GLY A 171 9.95 7.89 1.96
C GLY A 171 10.30 6.44 1.67
N SER A 172 10.92 5.80 2.65
CA SER A 172 11.29 4.38 2.61
C SER A 172 10.66 3.60 3.75
N GLY A 173 10.72 2.27 3.68
CA GLY A 173 10.36 1.38 4.78
C GLY A 173 11.54 1.21 5.71
N VAL A 174 11.40 1.64 6.96
CA VAL A 174 12.46 1.53 7.98
C VAL A 174 12.24 0.25 8.79
N VAL A 175 13.28 -0.57 8.89
CA VAL A 175 13.34 -1.80 9.69
C VAL A 175 14.52 -1.74 10.66
N PHE A 176 14.62 -2.71 11.59
CA PHE A 176 15.68 -2.72 12.62
C PHE A 176 17.11 -2.61 12.05
N ASP A 177 17.36 -3.24 10.91
CA ASP A 177 18.68 -3.25 10.26
C ASP A 177 18.88 -2.09 9.27
N SER A 178 17.90 -1.17 9.13
CA SER A 178 18.02 -0.01 8.27
C SER A 178 19.12 0.94 8.73
N ARG A 179 19.90 1.41 7.76
CA ARG A 179 20.93 2.44 7.98
C ARG A 179 20.48 3.74 7.33
N PRO A 180 20.56 4.90 8.03
CA PRO A 180 20.05 6.18 7.52
C PRO A 180 20.54 6.51 6.11
N GLN A 181 21.84 6.32 5.85
CA GLN A 181 22.40 6.63 4.51
C GLN A 181 21.83 5.70 3.42
N GLY A 182 21.69 4.38 3.71
CA GLY A 182 21.15 3.43 2.73
C GLY A 182 19.65 3.59 2.45
N GLU A 183 18.91 4.25 3.35
CA GLU A 183 17.50 4.56 3.12
C GLU A 183 17.32 5.92 2.40
N TRP A 184 18.36 6.78 2.45
CA TRP A 184 18.35 8.07 1.78
C TRP A 184 18.79 7.99 0.32
N ASP A 185 19.78 7.16 -0.02
CA ASP A 185 20.35 6.99 -1.36
C ASP A 185 19.42 6.23 -2.33
#